data_da23b7699044bc952d61bada63d7dfc2
#
_entry.id   da23b7699044bc952d61bada63d7dfc2
#
_cell.length_a   1.000
_cell.length_b   1.000
_cell.length_c   1.000
_cell.angle_alpha   90.00
_cell.angle_beta   90.00
_cell.angle_gamma   90.00
#
_symmetry.space_group_name_H-M   'P 1'
#
loop_
_entity.id
_entity.type
_entity.pdbx_description
1 polymer ?
#
loop_
_entity_poly.entity_id
_entity_poly.type
_entity_poly.pdbx_seq_one_letter_code
_entity_poly.pdbx_strand_id
1 'polypeptide(L)'
;LLTGTETEITSAVDVSTDALMGSNYNALLDEVDAFLSTLDGKPSMLLMNNKMLTKMRSAARRAGYYASSRDEFGRVVETYNDIPMYDMGKYYDGTNTVDIIPETAASSSAEGKTDIYAVTIGLDGFHGVSPTGSKVINSYMPDLNEPGAVKDGEVELIAGVALKNTNKAGVLRGIKISPKTSA
;
A
#
# COMPACT_ATOMS: atom_id res chain seq x y z
N LEU A 1 10.91 1.21 6.27
CA LEU A 1 10.31 0.83 7.54
C LEU A 1 10.07 2.12 8.32
N LEU A 2 8.80 2.51 8.40
CA LEU A 2 8.38 3.62 9.24
C LEU A 2 8.39 3.11 10.69
N THR A 3 9.38 3.50 11.44
CA THR A 3 9.47 3.27 12.88
C THR A 3 9.45 4.63 13.57
N GLY A 4 8.26 5.19 13.69
CA GLY A 4 8.07 6.44 14.42
C GLY A 4 6.76 6.34 15.20
N THR A 5 6.79 6.65 16.47
CA THR A 5 5.67 6.48 17.39
C THR A 5 4.46 7.37 17.08
N GLU A 6 4.64 8.41 16.27
CA GLU A 6 3.58 9.38 15.97
C GLU A 6 2.78 9.04 14.70
N THR A 7 3.35 8.27 13.79
CA THR A 7 2.74 7.90 12.51
C THR A 7 2.42 6.40 12.39
N GLU A 8 2.62 5.66 13.47
CA GLU A 8 2.29 4.24 13.57
C GLU A 8 1.20 4.03 14.61
N ILE A 9 0.02 3.61 14.18
CA ILE A 9 -1.11 3.26 15.04
C ILE A 9 -1.34 1.77 14.95
N THR A 10 -1.55 1.12 16.11
CA THR A 10 -1.93 -0.29 16.16
C THR A 10 -3.44 -0.40 16.31
N SER A 11 -4.07 -1.05 15.34
CA SER A 11 -5.50 -1.31 15.34
C SER A 11 -5.88 -2.44 16.30
N ALA A 12 -6.99 -2.26 16.99
CA ALA A 12 -7.66 -3.32 17.76
C ALA A 12 -8.89 -3.89 17.04
N VAL A 13 -9.29 -3.27 15.92
CA VAL A 13 -10.54 -3.58 15.22
C VAL A 13 -10.49 -4.95 14.56
N ASP A 14 -11.57 -5.72 14.72
CA ASP A 14 -11.76 -7.03 14.15
C ASP A 14 -12.93 -7.00 13.16
N VAL A 15 -12.61 -7.22 11.88
CA VAL A 15 -13.55 -7.31 10.77
C VAL A 15 -13.39 -8.64 10.01
N SER A 16 -12.88 -9.64 10.69
CA SER A 16 -12.53 -10.93 10.09
C SER A 16 -13.74 -11.66 9.54
N THR A 17 -14.88 -11.65 10.25
CA THR A 17 -16.11 -12.30 9.82
C THR A 17 -17.17 -11.29 9.35
N ASP A 18 -18.22 -11.77 8.67
CA ASP A 18 -19.32 -10.91 8.23
C ASP A 18 -20.13 -10.32 9.39
N ALA A 19 -20.31 -11.11 10.46
CA ALA A 19 -20.98 -10.66 11.68
C ALA A 19 -20.17 -9.54 12.38
N LEU A 20 -18.85 -9.73 12.52
CA LEU A 20 -17.95 -8.73 13.10
C LEU A 20 -17.83 -7.50 12.20
N MET A 21 -17.80 -7.66 10.88
CA MET A 21 -17.88 -6.54 9.96
C MET A 21 -19.20 -5.77 10.14
N GLY A 22 -20.33 -6.46 10.35
CA GLY A 22 -21.62 -5.83 10.61
C GLY A 22 -21.67 -5.01 11.88
N SER A 23 -20.91 -5.40 12.90
CA SER A 23 -20.85 -4.69 14.19
C SER A 23 -19.78 -3.60 14.22
N ASN A 24 -18.65 -3.81 13.53
CA ASN A 24 -17.43 -3.01 13.72
C ASN A 24 -17.08 -2.13 12.51
N TYR A 25 -17.92 -2.06 11.46
CA TYR A 25 -17.60 -1.26 10.28
C TYR A 25 -17.42 0.24 10.60
N ASN A 26 -18.23 0.80 11.52
CA ASN A 26 -18.04 2.18 11.96
C ASN A 26 -16.73 2.35 12.73
N ALA A 27 -16.41 1.42 13.65
CA ALA A 27 -15.16 1.47 14.40
C ALA A 27 -13.94 1.40 13.48
N LEU A 28 -14.01 0.63 12.39
CA LEU A 28 -12.95 0.61 11.36
C LEU A 28 -12.80 1.97 10.69
N LEU A 29 -13.89 2.60 10.28
CA LEU A 29 -13.86 3.91 9.63
C LEU A 29 -13.39 5.01 10.58
N ASP A 30 -13.86 5.02 11.83
CA ASP A 30 -13.43 5.95 12.85
C ASP A 30 -11.92 5.82 13.15
N GLU A 31 -11.40 4.59 13.15
CA GLU A 31 -9.98 4.32 13.37
C GLU A 31 -9.12 4.77 12.17
N VAL A 32 -9.62 4.59 10.95
CA VAL A 32 -8.96 5.12 9.74
C VAL A 32 -8.97 6.65 9.78
N ASP A 33 -10.05 7.30 10.17
CA ASP A 33 -10.13 8.76 10.28
C ASP A 33 -9.21 9.29 11.39
N ALA A 34 -9.15 8.61 12.55
CA ALA A 34 -8.19 8.92 13.60
C ALA A 34 -6.75 8.80 13.10
N PHE A 35 -6.43 7.74 12.38
CA PHE A 35 -5.13 7.54 11.75
C PHE A 35 -4.78 8.66 10.75
N LEU A 36 -5.71 9.02 9.86
CA LEU A 36 -5.50 10.10 8.91
C LEU A 36 -5.27 11.45 9.59
N SER A 37 -5.90 11.69 10.76
CA SER A 37 -5.73 12.92 11.52
C SER A 37 -4.34 13.09 12.15
N THR A 38 -3.56 12.01 12.29
CA THR A 38 -2.18 12.08 12.80
C THR A 38 -1.16 12.53 11.75
N LEU A 39 -1.55 12.54 10.48
CA LEU A 39 -0.67 12.90 9.37
C LEU A 39 -0.67 14.41 9.13
N ASP A 40 0.43 14.90 8.61
CA ASP A 40 0.58 16.30 8.17
C ASP A 40 -0.08 16.51 6.82
N GLY A 41 -1.36 16.87 6.86
CA GLY A 41 -2.21 17.10 5.71
C GLY A 41 -2.82 15.82 5.12
N LYS A 42 -3.55 15.99 4.02
CA LYS A 42 -4.24 14.90 3.33
C LYS A 42 -3.23 14.05 2.55
N PRO A 43 -3.16 12.72 2.77
CA PRO A 43 -2.27 11.86 2.00
C PRO A 43 -2.72 11.76 0.53
N SER A 44 -1.78 11.49 -0.36
CA SER A 44 -2.05 11.32 -1.79
C SER A 44 -2.75 10.01 -2.09
N MET A 45 -2.51 8.97 -1.28
CA MET A 45 -3.11 7.66 -1.48
C MET A 45 -3.04 6.79 -0.22
N LEU A 46 -3.96 5.81 -0.16
CA LEU A 46 -3.95 4.70 0.78
C LEU A 46 -3.52 3.43 0.04
N LEU A 47 -2.56 2.72 0.61
CA LEU A 47 -2.01 1.48 0.05
C LEU A 47 -2.37 0.32 0.98
N MET A 48 -2.91 -0.73 0.42
CA MET A 48 -3.35 -1.91 1.17
C MET A 48 -3.30 -3.15 0.29
N ASN A 49 -3.55 -4.31 0.85
CA ASN A 49 -3.73 -5.52 0.06
C ASN A 49 -5.19 -5.68 -0.40
N ASN A 50 -5.42 -6.56 -1.37
CA ASN A 50 -6.74 -6.77 -1.97
C ASN A 50 -7.81 -7.23 -0.95
N LYS A 51 -7.43 -8.04 0.05
CA LYS A 51 -8.35 -8.47 1.11
C LYS A 51 -8.82 -7.28 1.95
N MET A 52 -7.89 -6.41 2.33
CA MET A 52 -8.21 -5.20 3.09
C MET A 52 -9.06 -4.23 2.26
N LEU A 53 -8.75 -4.04 0.99
CA LEU A 53 -9.55 -3.24 0.06
C LEU A 53 -11.00 -3.76 -0.03
N THR A 54 -11.19 -5.08 -0.07
CA THR A 54 -12.52 -5.69 -0.03
C THR A 54 -13.26 -5.42 1.28
N LYS A 55 -12.55 -5.43 2.42
CA LYS A 55 -13.13 -5.09 3.72
C LYS A 55 -13.50 -3.60 3.79
N MET A 56 -12.66 -2.70 3.31
CA MET A 56 -12.95 -1.25 3.22
C MET A 56 -14.18 -1.00 2.33
N ARG A 57 -14.27 -1.66 1.18
CA ARG A 57 -15.44 -1.61 0.30
C ARG A 57 -16.72 -2.08 0.99
N SER A 58 -16.63 -3.15 1.78
CA SER A 58 -17.77 -3.65 2.56
C SER A 58 -18.21 -2.66 3.65
N ALA A 59 -17.24 -2.07 4.37
CA ALA A 59 -17.51 -1.04 5.37
C ALA A 59 -18.17 0.20 4.76
N ALA A 60 -17.61 0.72 3.66
CA ALA A 60 -18.14 1.88 2.95
C ALA A 60 -19.57 1.67 2.43
N ARG A 61 -19.88 0.49 1.90
CA ARG A 61 -21.26 0.14 1.46
C ARG A 61 -22.24 0.10 2.63
N ARG A 62 -21.84 -0.44 3.77
CA ARG A 62 -22.68 -0.50 4.98
C ARG A 62 -22.91 0.88 5.59
N ALA A 63 -21.90 1.74 5.54
CA ALA A 63 -21.99 3.12 6.00
C ALA A 63 -22.69 4.07 5.01
N GLY A 64 -22.94 3.63 3.77
CA GLY A 64 -23.59 4.45 2.72
C GLY A 64 -22.65 5.44 2.01
N TYR A 65 -21.34 5.34 2.19
CA TYR A 65 -20.34 6.27 1.61
C TYR A 65 -19.59 5.68 0.41
N TYR A 66 -20.07 4.61 -0.17
CA TYR A 66 -19.33 4.02 -1.30
C TYR A 66 -19.13 5.04 -2.41
N ALA A 67 -17.93 5.54 -2.55
CA ALA A 67 -17.52 6.50 -3.57
C ALA A 67 -16.45 5.90 -4.47
N SER A 68 -16.49 6.25 -5.74
CA SER A 68 -15.46 5.92 -6.71
C SER A 68 -15.19 7.13 -7.59
N SER A 69 -13.94 7.32 -7.97
CA SER A 69 -13.53 8.32 -8.95
C SER A 69 -12.90 7.64 -10.16
N ARG A 70 -12.61 8.42 -11.21
CA ARG A 70 -11.82 7.94 -12.34
C ARG A 70 -10.45 8.59 -12.29
N ASP A 71 -9.41 7.80 -12.49
CA ASP A 71 -8.06 8.31 -12.66
C ASP A 71 -7.89 8.98 -14.05
N GLU A 72 -6.74 9.59 -14.28
CA GLU A 72 -6.42 10.24 -15.56
C GLU A 72 -6.48 9.30 -16.76
N PHE A 73 -6.38 8.00 -16.52
CA PHE A 73 -6.49 6.93 -17.53
C PHE A 73 -7.90 6.37 -17.68
N GLY A 74 -8.89 6.96 -16.98
CA GLY A 74 -10.29 6.54 -17.02
C GLY A 74 -10.62 5.26 -16.23
N ARG A 75 -9.67 4.71 -15.46
CA ARG A 75 -9.91 3.57 -14.58
C ARG A 75 -10.71 4.00 -13.36
N VAL A 76 -11.63 3.15 -12.93
CA VAL A 76 -12.38 3.38 -11.69
C VAL A 76 -11.48 3.08 -10.50
N VAL A 77 -11.26 4.09 -9.66
CA VAL A 77 -10.52 3.99 -8.41
C VAL A 77 -11.48 4.25 -7.27
N GLU A 78 -11.47 3.38 -6.28
CA GLU A 78 -12.27 3.56 -5.06
C GLU A 78 -11.61 4.61 -4.19
N THR A 79 -12.41 5.49 -3.60
CA THR A 79 -11.92 6.58 -2.77
C THR A 79 -12.55 6.51 -1.38
N TYR A 80 -11.77 6.87 -0.39
CA TYR A 80 -12.22 7.14 0.97
C TYR A 80 -11.86 8.57 1.33
N ASN A 81 -12.84 9.40 1.65
CA ASN A 81 -12.65 10.83 1.91
C ASN A 81 -11.84 11.55 0.81
N ASP A 82 -12.16 11.27 -0.46
CA ASP A 82 -11.42 11.70 -1.66
C ASP A 82 -9.94 11.30 -1.70
N ILE A 83 -9.53 10.30 -0.93
CA ILE A 83 -8.21 9.71 -1.00
C ILE A 83 -8.33 8.39 -1.77
N PRO A 84 -7.61 8.21 -2.87
CA PRO A 84 -7.65 6.98 -3.64
C PRO A 84 -7.07 5.81 -2.85
N MET A 85 -7.71 4.65 -2.93
CA MET A 85 -7.28 3.41 -2.32
C MET A 85 -6.73 2.48 -3.39
N TYR A 86 -5.51 1.99 -3.20
CA TYR A 86 -4.85 1.09 -4.15
C TYR A 86 -4.47 -0.24 -3.51
N ASP A 87 -4.72 -1.31 -4.26
CA ASP A 87 -4.11 -2.60 -4.01
C ASP A 87 -2.66 -2.60 -4.50
N MET A 88 -1.72 -2.91 -3.62
CA MET A 88 -0.31 -3.00 -3.97
C MET A 88 0.04 -4.23 -4.82
N GLY A 89 -0.90 -5.19 -4.90
CA GLY A 89 -0.71 -6.40 -5.68
C GLY A 89 0.27 -7.38 -5.05
N LYS A 90 0.84 -8.22 -5.92
CA LYS A 90 1.71 -9.33 -5.54
C LYS A 90 3.00 -9.30 -6.33
N TYR A 91 4.04 -9.88 -5.78
CA TYR A 91 5.30 -10.12 -6.47
C TYR A 91 5.71 -11.60 -6.34
N TYR A 92 6.57 -12.05 -7.24
CA TYR A 92 7.15 -13.39 -7.20
C TYR A 92 8.53 -13.33 -6.53
N ASP A 93 8.71 -14.06 -5.43
CA ASP A 93 9.94 -14.07 -4.63
C ASP A 93 10.98 -15.09 -5.14
N GLY A 94 10.72 -15.73 -6.28
CA GLY A 94 11.52 -16.82 -6.83
C GLY A 94 10.94 -18.22 -6.53
N THR A 95 10.01 -18.35 -5.59
CA THR A 95 9.37 -19.61 -5.20
C THR A 95 7.85 -19.47 -5.14
N ASN A 96 7.35 -18.39 -4.55
CA ASN A 96 5.93 -18.16 -4.35
C ASN A 96 5.51 -16.76 -4.82
N THR A 97 4.23 -16.61 -5.11
CA THR A 97 3.61 -15.30 -5.29
C THR A 97 3.10 -14.80 -3.95
N VAL A 98 3.69 -13.72 -3.45
CA VAL A 98 3.37 -13.12 -2.14
C VAL A 98 2.81 -11.71 -2.30
N ASP A 99 1.94 -11.30 -1.38
CA ASP A 99 1.42 -9.92 -1.35
C ASP A 99 2.54 -8.95 -0.94
N ILE A 100 2.62 -7.79 -1.61
CA ILE A 100 3.57 -6.71 -1.26
C ILE A 100 3.28 -6.19 0.15
N ILE A 101 1.99 -6.03 0.50
CA ILE A 101 1.54 -5.80 1.88
C ILE A 101 1.02 -7.14 2.41
N PRO A 102 1.80 -7.84 3.24
CA PRO A 102 1.45 -9.19 3.64
C PRO A 102 0.28 -9.22 4.63
N GLU A 103 -0.43 -10.33 4.63
CA GLU A 103 -1.31 -10.73 5.71
C GLU A 103 -0.54 -11.65 6.65
N THR A 104 -0.52 -11.37 7.94
CA THR A 104 -0.06 -12.35 8.93
C THR A 104 -1.03 -13.53 8.91
N ALA A 105 -0.53 -14.73 8.72
CA ALA A 105 -1.36 -15.91 8.61
C ALA A 105 -2.25 -16.13 9.85
N ALA A 106 -3.52 -16.40 9.61
CA ALA A 106 -4.42 -16.83 10.68
C ALA A 106 -3.99 -18.20 11.22
N SER A 107 -4.16 -18.38 12.51
CA SER A 107 -3.91 -19.65 13.22
C SER A 107 -5.11 -20.05 14.08
N SER A 108 -5.04 -21.19 14.74
CA SER A 108 -6.07 -21.61 15.71
C SER A 108 -6.18 -20.65 16.92
N SER A 109 -5.11 -19.91 17.21
CA SER A 109 -5.05 -18.98 18.36
C SER A 109 -5.16 -17.50 17.97
N ALA A 110 -4.91 -17.13 16.70
CA ALA A 110 -4.87 -15.73 16.27
C ALA A 110 -5.55 -15.52 14.91
N GLU A 111 -6.21 -14.37 14.76
CA GLU A 111 -6.76 -13.88 13.51
C GLU A 111 -5.65 -13.42 12.54
N GLY A 112 -5.91 -13.53 11.23
CA GLY A 112 -5.04 -12.94 10.21
C GLY A 112 -5.13 -11.42 10.22
N LYS A 113 -3.98 -10.75 10.20
CA LYS A 113 -3.87 -9.29 10.32
C LYS A 113 -3.16 -8.70 9.11
N THR A 114 -3.52 -7.47 8.78
CA THR A 114 -2.85 -6.70 7.73
C THR A 114 -2.74 -5.24 8.12
N ASP A 115 -2.01 -4.48 7.32
CA ASP A 115 -1.71 -3.06 7.55
C ASP A 115 -2.28 -2.20 6.41
N ILE A 116 -2.58 -0.94 6.74
CA ILE A 116 -2.89 0.12 5.77
C ILE A 116 -1.78 1.17 5.85
N TYR A 117 -1.24 1.55 4.69
CA TYR A 117 -0.26 2.61 4.58
C TYR A 117 -0.89 3.85 3.95
N ALA A 118 -0.61 5.01 4.51
CA ALA A 118 -0.96 6.30 3.93
C ALA A 118 0.33 7.01 3.55
N VAL A 119 0.41 7.53 2.32
CA VAL A 119 1.60 8.22 1.83
C VAL A 119 1.23 9.50 1.08
N THR A 120 2.04 10.54 1.29
CA THR A 120 1.99 11.77 0.52
C THR A 120 3.15 11.76 -0.46
N ILE A 121 2.84 11.70 -1.76
CA ILE A 121 3.85 11.76 -2.82
C ILE A 121 4.16 13.22 -3.12
N GLY A 122 5.43 13.58 -3.04
CA GLY A 122 5.90 14.95 -3.30
C GLY A 122 7.34 15.13 -2.84
N LEU A 123 7.96 16.23 -3.25
CA LEU A 123 9.35 16.56 -2.89
C LEU A 123 9.57 16.79 -1.40
N ASP A 124 8.54 17.09 -0.66
CA ASP A 124 8.51 17.26 0.80
C ASP A 124 8.06 16.01 1.55
N GLY A 125 7.54 15.00 0.83
CA GLY A 125 7.08 13.73 1.37
C GLY A 125 7.90 12.55 0.83
N PHE A 126 7.20 11.57 0.25
CA PHE A 126 7.78 10.37 -0.34
C PHE A 126 8.06 10.61 -1.83
N HIS A 127 9.31 10.43 -2.26
CA HIS A 127 9.73 10.66 -3.64
C HIS A 127 10.87 9.76 -4.06
N GLY A 128 11.02 9.61 -5.38
CA GLY A 128 12.15 8.92 -5.99
C GLY A 128 13.41 9.79 -6.01
N VAL A 129 14.56 9.19 -5.81
CA VAL A 129 15.86 9.84 -5.88
C VAL A 129 16.80 9.06 -6.81
N SER A 130 17.67 9.80 -7.49
CA SER A 130 18.74 9.24 -8.33
C SER A 130 20.04 10.00 -8.10
N PRO A 131 21.22 9.44 -8.44
CA PRO A 131 22.49 10.13 -8.30
C PRO A 131 22.54 11.43 -9.11
N THR A 132 23.18 12.44 -8.51
CA THR A 132 23.37 13.74 -9.18
C THR A 132 24.33 13.60 -10.36
N GLY A 133 23.95 14.18 -11.52
CA GLY A 133 24.81 14.29 -12.70
C GLY A 133 24.77 13.09 -13.65
N SER A 134 23.95 12.06 -13.37
CA SER A 134 23.72 10.97 -14.30
C SER A 134 22.26 10.85 -14.72
N LYS A 135 22.01 10.14 -15.80
CA LYS A 135 20.65 9.75 -16.18
C LYS A 135 20.16 8.68 -15.22
N VAL A 136 18.86 8.66 -14.95
CA VAL A 136 18.24 7.61 -14.12
C VAL A 136 18.37 6.24 -14.79
N ILE A 137 18.29 6.22 -16.11
CA ILE A 137 18.46 5.01 -16.93
C ILE A 137 19.63 5.25 -17.89
N ASN A 138 20.65 4.44 -17.78
CA ASN A 138 21.77 4.35 -18.72
C ASN A 138 21.58 3.14 -19.59
N SER A 139 21.71 3.31 -20.90
CA SER A 139 21.66 2.20 -21.85
C SER A 139 22.96 2.15 -22.66
N TYR A 140 23.61 1.02 -22.63
CA TYR A 140 24.82 0.70 -23.38
C TYR A 140 24.43 -0.27 -24.49
N MET A 141 24.25 0.26 -25.71
CA MET A 141 23.86 -0.56 -26.85
C MET A 141 25.09 -1.12 -27.51
N PRO A 142 25.07 -2.39 -28.00
CA PRO A 142 26.18 -2.98 -28.73
C PRO A 142 26.37 -2.30 -30.07
N ASP A 143 27.62 -2.25 -30.56
CA ASP A 143 27.88 -1.84 -31.91
C ASP A 143 27.49 -2.97 -32.90
N LEU A 144 26.46 -2.69 -33.68
CA LEU A 144 25.94 -3.64 -34.67
C LEU A 144 26.83 -3.76 -35.92
N ASN A 145 27.79 -2.84 -36.11
CA ASN A 145 28.71 -2.85 -37.25
C ASN A 145 29.93 -3.72 -37.02
N GLU A 146 30.21 -4.11 -35.77
CA GLU A 146 31.32 -5.04 -35.49
C GLU A 146 30.93 -6.48 -35.81
N PRO A 147 31.88 -7.29 -36.34
CA PRO A 147 31.62 -8.69 -36.60
C PRO A 147 31.44 -9.49 -35.30
N GLY A 148 30.52 -10.42 -35.31
CA GLY A 148 30.24 -11.31 -34.16
C GLY A 148 28.76 -11.72 -34.12
N ALA A 149 28.54 -13.00 -33.87
CA ALA A 149 27.17 -13.56 -33.81
C ALA A 149 26.42 -13.22 -32.52
N VAL A 150 27.15 -12.87 -31.44
CA VAL A 150 26.60 -12.48 -30.15
C VAL A 150 26.86 -11.00 -29.94
N LYS A 151 25.84 -10.28 -29.51
CA LYS A 151 25.90 -8.86 -29.19
C LYS A 151 25.38 -8.67 -27.76
N ASP A 152 26.20 -8.09 -26.93
CA ASP A 152 25.85 -7.79 -25.53
C ASP A 152 25.45 -6.32 -25.39
N GLY A 153 24.31 -6.09 -24.80
CA GLY A 153 23.83 -4.76 -24.41
C GLY A 153 23.47 -4.73 -22.93
N GLU A 154 23.64 -3.59 -22.30
CA GLU A 154 23.37 -3.41 -20.89
C GLU A 154 22.42 -2.23 -20.68
N VAL A 155 21.47 -2.38 -19.76
CA VAL A 155 20.61 -1.29 -19.28
C VAL A 155 20.74 -1.23 -17.76
N GLU A 156 21.22 -0.10 -17.28
CA GLU A 156 21.43 0.17 -15.86
C GLU A 156 20.38 1.16 -15.36
N LEU A 157 19.75 0.82 -14.23
CA LEU A 157 18.86 1.73 -13.48
C LEU A 157 19.43 1.95 -12.09
N ILE A 158 19.77 3.19 -11.76
CA ILE A 158 20.21 3.59 -10.43
C ILE A 158 19.16 4.54 -9.85
N ALA A 159 18.31 4.01 -9.00
CA ALA A 159 17.26 4.76 -8.33
C ALA A 159 17.05 4.27 -6.90
N GLY A 160 16.56 5.15 -6.06
CA GLY A 160 16.15 4.86 -4.70
C GLY A 160 14.87 5.62 -4.35
N VAL A 161 14.42 5.46 -3.13
CA VAL A 161 13.28 6.20 -2.58
C VAL A 161 13.69 6.89 -1.29
N ALA A 162 13.16 8.07 -1.06
CA ALA A 162 13.40 8.84 0.15
C ALA A 162 12.07 9.34 0.74
N LEU A 163 12.00 9.33 2.06
CA LEU A 163 10.97 10.00 2.84
C LEU A 163 11.61 11.17 3.57
N LYS A 164 11.28 12.39 3.16
CA LYS A 164 11.89 13.60 3.69
C LYS A 164 11.25 14.05 5.00
N ASN A 165 9.94 13.92 5.09
CA ASN A 165 9.17 14.22 6.30
C ASN A 165 8.40 12.98 6.74
N THR A 166 8.69 12.46 7.94
CA THR A 166 8.06 11.26 8.48
C THR A 166 6.57 11.43 8.74
N ASN A 167 6.10 12.66 9.01
CA ASN A 167 4.67 12.94 9.22
C ASN A 167 3.84 12.92 7.92
N LYS A 168 4.49 12.80 6.76
CA LYS A 168 3.86 12.66 5.43
C LYS A 168 3.61 11.21 5.04
N ALA A 169 3.97 10.28 5.88
CA ALA A 169 3.68 8.86 5.69
C ALA A 169 3.35 8.21 7.03
N GLY A 170 2.40 7.30 7.04
CA GLY A 170 1.98 6.60 8.24
C GLY A 170 1.51 5.19 7.96
N VAL A 171 1.33 4.41 9.02
CA VAL A 171 0.85 3.03 8.95
C VAL A 171 -0.14 2.75 10.07
N LEU A 172 -1.29 2.18 9.70
CA LEU A 172 -2.27 1.60 10.61
C LEU A 172 -2.08 0.09 10.58
N ARG A 173 -1.56 -0.48 11.68
CA ARG A 173 -1.13 -1.87 11.77
C ARG A 173 -2.15 -2.77 12.44
N GLY A 174 -2.13 -4.02 12.01
CA GLY A 174 -2.71 -5.12 12.76
C GLY A 174 -4.23 -5.22 12.69
N ILE A 175 -4.88 -4.68 11.66
CA ILE A 175 -6.31 -4.83 11.42
C ILE A 175 -6.61 -6.32 11.16
N LYS A 176 -7.52 -6.89 11.93
CA LYS A 176 -7.89 -8.29 11.81
C LYS A 176 -8.89 -8.49 10.69
N ILE A 177 -8.47 -9.20 9.63
CA ILE A 177 -9.25 -9.37 8.39
C ILE A 177 -9.65 -10.79 8.08
N SER A 178 -8.97 -11.78 8.66
CA SER A 178 -9.28 -13.21 8.47
C SER A 178 -9.56 -13.89 9.81
N PRO A 179 -10.62 -14.73 9.89
CA PRO A 179 -10.96 -15.41 11.13
C PRO A 179 -9.89 -16.45 11.51
N LYS A 180 -9.89 -16.84 12.77
CA LYS A 180 -9.08 -17.96 13.26
C LYS A 180 -9.34 -19.21 12.43
N THR A 181 -8.30 -19.97 12.18
CA THR A 181 -8.44 -21.28 11.52
C THR A 181 -9.03 -22.26 12.53
N SER A 182 -10.09 -22.96 12.16
CA SER A 182 -10.59 -24.08 12.97
C SER A 182 -9.50 -25.15 13.10
N ALA A 183 -9.31 -25.64 14.30
CA ALA A 183 -8.41 -26.74 14.58
C ALA A 183 -8.91 -28.05 13.96
#